data_de4950afd002a38c51f7de8601fd7de4
#
_entry.id   de4950afd002a38c51f7de8601fd7de4
#
_cell.length_a   1.000
_cell.length_b   1.000
_cell.length_c   1.000
_cell.angle_alpha   90.00
_cell.angle_beta   90.00
_cell.angle_gamma   90.00
#
_symmetry.space_group_name_H-M   'P 1'
#
loop_
_entity.id
_entity.type
_entity.pdbx_description
1 polymer ?
#
loop_
_entity_poly.entity_id
_entity_poly.type
_entity_poly.pdbx_seq_one_letter_code
_entity_poly.pdbx_strand_id
1 'polypeptide(L)'
;MRRLLALFVLVASINLAFAEEWMVRRQVGSSFTDTRDAIVTAVENRGIVINYTARIADMLERTGADIGATRKIFDQAETVEFCSASLSRKMMESSPHYIVLCPFTISIYTLPGDTRGTWVAFRKPQGRAARMVEGLLREIAAEAGPEIRSK
;
A
#
# COMPACT_ATOMS: atom_id res chain seq x y z
N MET A 1 53.53 8.93 15.41
CA MET A 1 52.56 7.83 15.37
C MET A 1 51.20 8.16 16.00
N ARG A 2 50.70 9.43 15.95
CA ARG A 2 49.43 9.87 16.60
C ARG A 2 48.40 10.49 15.64
N ARG A 3 48.62 10.37 14.33
CA ARG A 3 47.72 10.98 13.28
C ARG A 3 46.97 9.97 12.41
N LEU A 4 47.09 8.65 12.66
CA LEU A 4 46.43 7.60 11.90
C LEU A 4 45.18 7.03 12.59
N LEU A 5 44.84 7.43 13.80
CA LEU A 5 43.65 6.96 14.53
C LEU A 5 42.39 7.80 14.31
N ALA A 6 42.47 8.95 13.63
CA ALA A 6 41.34 9.87 13.46
C ALA A 6 40.51 9.59 12.21
N LEU A 7 40.95 8.68 11.32
CA LEU A 7 40.26 8.41 10.02
C LEU A 7 39.32 7.21 10.07
N PHE A 8 39.25 6.48 11.18
CA PHE A 8 38.47 5.23 11.26
C PHE A 8 37.08 5.37 11.93
N VAL A 9 36.72 6.56 12.41
CA VAL A 9 35.46 6.78 13.16
C VAL A 9 34.34 7.40 12.31
N LEU A 10 34.58 7.76 11.03
CA LEU A 10 33.60 8.48 10.21
C LEU A 10 32.84 7.59 9.20
N VAL A 11 33.01 6.26 9.24
CA VAL A 11 32.33 5.35 8.28
C VAL A 11 31.14 4.59 8.90
N ALA A 12 30.86 4.77 10.18
CA ALA A 12 29.90 3.94 10.92
C ALA A 12 28.51 4.56 11.12
N SER A 13 28.08 5.55 10.32
CA SER A 13 26.78 6.20 10.55
C SER A 13 25.97 6.46 9.28
N ILE A 14 26.10 5.65 8.24
CA ILE A 14 25.15 5.64 7.13
C ILE A 14 24.23 4.43 7.30
N ASN A 15 23.46 4.41 8.38
CA ASN A 15 22.19 3.73 8.37
C ASN A 15 21.23 4.63 7.59
N LEU A 16 21.34 4.61 6.26
CA LEU A 16 20.29 5.04 5.38
C LEU A 16 19.09 4.15 5.75
N ALA A 17 18.12 4.71 6.46
CA ALA A 17 16.79 4.17 6.48
C ALA A 17 16.35 4.12 5.00
N PHE A 18 16.54 2.98 4.35
CA PHE A 18 15.85 2.66 3.12
C PHE A 18 14.37 2.66 3.50
N ALA A 19 13.72 3.82 3.38
CA ALA A 19 12.27 3.87 3.35
C ALA A 19 11.86 2.78 2.35
N GLU A 20 10.92 1.94 2.72
CA GLU A 20 10.45 0.84 1.88
C GLU A 20 9.92 1.42 0.58
N GLU A 21 10.82 1.59 -0.39
CA GLU A 21 10.57 2.31 -1.64
C GLU A 21 9.60 1.57 -2.57
N TRP A 22 9.28 0.31 -2.22
CA TRP A 22 8.41 -0.57 -3.00
C TRP A 22 6.92 -0.37 -2.72
N MET A 23 6.55 0.35 -1.64
CA MET A 23 5.16 0.65 -1.32
C MET A 23 4.95 2.12 -0.96
N VAL A 24 3.70 2.57 -1.11
CA VAL A 24 3.19 3.83 -0.57
C VAL A 24 2.19 3.47 0.51
N ARG A 25 2.30 4.11 1.68
CA ARG A 25 1.34 3.97 2.78
C ARG A 25 1.05 5.31 3.40
N ARG A 26 -0.18 5.47 3.87
CA ARG A 26 -0.63 6.65 4.61
C ARG A 26 -1.63 6.22 5.68
N GLN A 27 -1.75 6.98 6.76
CA GLN A 27 -2.75 6.76 7.79
C GLN A 27 -3.77 7.90 7.78
N VAL A 28 -5.05 7.57 7.89
CA VAL A 28 -6.17 8.53 7.95
C VAL A 28 -6.94 8.35 9.25
N GLY A 29 -7.54 9.43 9.77
CA GLY A 29 -8.26 9.43 11.06
C GLY A 29 -9.64 8.77 11.02
N SER A 30 -10.07 8.30 9.86
CA SER A 30 -11.39 7.68 9.67
C SER A 30 -11.38 6.22 10.14
N SER A 31 -12.58 5.69 10.44
CA SER A 31 -12.77 4.27 10.73
C SER A 31 -12.39 3.39 9.53
N PHE A 32 -12.18 2.09 9.79
CA PHE A 32 -11.94 1.14 8.71
C PHE A 32 -13.09 1.14 7.68
N THR A 33 -14.32 1.11 8.13
CA THR A 33 -15.51 1.08 7.26
C THR A 33 -15.59 2.35 6.40
N ASP A 34 -15.49 3.52 7.01
CA ASP A 34 -15.56 4.79 6.27
C ASP A 34 -14.42 4.91 5.25
N THR A 35 -13.21 4.48 5.63
CA THR A 35 -12.04 4.49 4.75
C THR A 35 -12.23 3.54 3.57
N ARG A 36 -12.73 2.31 3.82
CA ARG A 36 -13.02 1.34 2.77
C ARG A 36 -14.06 1.87 1.81
N ASP A 37 -15.16 2.41 2.34
CA ASP A 37 -16.26 2.91 1.53
C ASP A 37 -15.84 4.13 0.69
N ALA A 38 -14.99 5.00 1.24
CA ALA A 38 -14.39 6.10 0.49
C ALA A 38 -13.51 5.60 -0.66
N ILE A 39 -12.66 4.60 -0.44
CA ILE A 39 -11.82 3.99 -1.50
C ILE A 39 -12.69 3.33 -2.57
N VAL A 40 -13.71 2.55 -2.18
CA VAL A 40 -14.65 1.91 -3.12
C VAL A 40 -15.34 2.97 -3.97
N THR A 41 -15.91 3.98 -3.34
CA THR A 41 -16.58 5.09 -4.01
C THR A 41 -15.62 5.84 -4.95
N ALA A 42 -14.38 6.06 -4.53
CA ALA A 42 -13.38 6.73 -5.37
C ALA A 42 -13.02 5.93 -6.64
N VAL A 43 -13.00 4.60 -6.55
CA VAL A 43 -12.82 3.70 -7.71
C VAL A 43 -14.03 3.78 -8.63
N GLU A 44 -15.25 3.60 -8.08
CA GLU A 44 -16.51 3.56 -8.84
C GLU A 44 -16.83 4.89 -9.52
N ASN A 45 -16.59 6.02 -8.86
CA ASN A 45 -16.78 7.37 -9.43
C ASN A 45 -15.89 7.65 -10.65
N ARG A 46 -14.83 6.85 -10.84
CA ARG A 46 -13.98 6.90 -12.03
C ARG A 46 -14.45 5.94 -13.13
N GLY A 47 -15.63 5.34 -12.97
CA GLY A 47 -16.16 4.33 -13.91
C GLY A 47 -15.34 3.04 -13.90
N ILE A 48 -14.60 2.76 -12.83
CA ILE A 48 -13.80 1.56 -12.68
C ILE A 48 -14.60 0.53 -11.88
N VAL A 49 -14.60 -0.70 -12.35
CA VAL A 49 -15.26 -1.82 -11.66
C VAL A 49 -14.27 -2.47 -10.70
N ILE A 50 -14.72 -2.74 -9.48
CA ILE A 50 -13.98 -3.55 -8.52
C ILE A 50 -14.15 -5.02 -8.91
N ASN A 51 -13.04 -5.71 -9.17
CA ASN A 51 -13.04 -7.09 -9.60
C ASN A 51 -13.16 -8.06 -8.42
N TYR A 52 -12.49 -7.73 -7.32
CA TYR A 52 -12.43 -8.57 -6.13
C TYR A 52 -12.04 -7.76 -4.89
N THR A 53 -12.47 -8.21 -3.73
CA THR A 53 -12.01 -7.72 -2.43
C THR A 53 -11.53 -8.90 -1.59
N ALA A 54 -10.21 -8.96 -1.39
CA ALA A 54 -9.59 -9.97 -0.56
C ALA A 54 -9.70 -9.61 0.93
N ARG A 55 -10.33 -10.47 1.74
CA ARG A 55 -10.47 -10.31 3.19
C ARG A 55 -9.25 -10.91 3.89
N ILE A 56 -8.19 -10.11 3.98
CA ILE A 56 -6.87 -10.58 4.45
C ILE A 56 -6.88 -10.92 5.94
N ALA A 57 -7.53 -10.10 6.78
CA ALA A 57 -7.61 -10.37 8.22
C ALA A 57 -8.31 -11.71 8.49
N ASP A 58 -9.45 -11.95 7.84
CA ASP A 58 -10.23 -13.17 8.00
C ASP A 58 -9.44 -14.42 7.52
N MET A 59 -8.70 -14.28 6.43
CA MET A 59 -7.86 -15.36 5.92
C MET A 59 -6.76 -15.73 6.93
N LEU A 60 -6.05 -14.74 7.46
CA LEU A 60 -4.99 -14.96 8.44
C LEU A 60 -5.51 -15.52 9.76
N GLU A 61 -6.68 -15.07 10.23
CA GLU A 61 -7.31 -15.58 11.43
C GLU A 61 -7.70 -17.05 11.27
N ARG A 62 -8.38 -17.39 10.17
CA ARG A 62 -8.84 -18.74 9.89
C ARG A 62 -7.70 -19.76 9.74
N THR A 63 -6.58 -19.34 9.14
CA THR A 63 -5.45 -20.24 8.85
C THR A 63 -4.36 -20.22 9.90
N GLY A 64 -4.42 -19.29 10.86
CA GLY A 64 -3.37 -19.09 11.86
C GLY A 64 -3.14 -20.34 12.73
N ALA A 65 -4.21 -20.98 13.17
CA ALA A 65 -4.12 -22.19 14.00
C ALA A 65 -3.40 -23.35 13.28
N ASP A 66 -3.67 -23.53 11.98
CA ASP A 66 -3.11 -24.62 11.17
C ASP A 66 -1.58 -24.52 11.00
N ILE A 67 -1.03 -23.31 11.10
CA ILE A 67 0.42 -23.05 10.97
C ILE A 67 1.08 -22.67 12.29
N GLY A 68 0.38 -22.82 13.43
CA GLY A 68 0.91 -22.49 14.75
C GLY A 68 1.10 -20.99 15.01
N ALA A 69 0.46 -20.12 14.22
CA ALA A 69 0.54 -18.67 14.34
C ALA A 69 -0.70 -18.12 15.06
N THR A 70 -0.55 -17.74 16.32
CA THR A 70 -1.66 -17.27 17.17
C THR A 70 -1.73 -15.76 17.33
N ARG A 71 -0.69 -15.03 16.87
CA ARG A 71 -0.64 -13.57 17.01
C ARG A 71 -1.56 -12.90 15.99
N LYS A 72 -2.49 -12.10 16.46
CA LYS A 72 -3.32 -11.23 15.62
C LYS A 72 -2.46 -10.17 14.94
N ILE A 73 -2.48 -10.13 13.60
CA ILE A 73 -1.69 -9.21 12.80
C ILE A 73 -2.48 -7.94 12.47
N PHE A 74 -3.76 -8.08 12.15
CA PHE A 74 -4.67 -6.98 11.83
C PHE A 74 -5.94 -7.10 12.67
N ASP A 75 -6.55 -5.96 13.04
CA ASP A 75 -7.91 -5.97 13.53
C ASP A 75 -8.89 -6.12 12.37
N GLN A 76 -8.66 -5.38 11.28
CA GLN A 76 -9.38 -5.49 10.02
C GLN A 76 -8.36 -5.31 8.89
N ALA A 77 -8.49 -6.05 7.80
CA ALA A 77 -7.66 -5.86 6.61
C ALA A 77 -8.35 -6.40 5.37
N GLU A 78 -8.47 -5.54 4.37
CA GLU A 78 -8.98 -5.88 3.05
C GLU A 78 -8.05 -5.32 1.97
N THR A 79 -8.02 -5.98 0.82
CA THR A 79 -7.36 -5.49 -0.38
C THR A 79 -8.37 -5.45 -1.50
N VAL A 80 -8.61 -4.25 -2.02
CA VAL A 80 -9.50 -4.00 -3.14
C VAL A 80 -8.72 -4.11 -4.44
N GLU A 81 -9.22 -4.91 -5.38
CA GLU A 81 -8.62 -5.16 -6.69
C GLU A 81 -9.48 -4.59 -7.82
N PHE A 82 -8.87 -3.85 -8.73
CA PHE A 82 -9.56 -3.23 -9.85
C PHE A 82 -8.63 -3.03 -11.05
N CYS A 83 -9.22 -2.81 -12.24
CA CYS A 83 -8.49 -2.46 -13.46
C CYS A 83 -9.17 -1.30 -14.17
N SER A 84 -8.42 -0.23 -14.43
CA SER A 84 -8.86 0.82 -15.34
C SER A 84 -8.68 0.36 -16.77
N ALA A 85 -9.78 0.14 -17.51
CA ALA A 85 -9.72 -0.37 -18.88
C ALA A 85 -8.87 0.51 -19.79
N SER A 86 -9.06 1.85 -19.74
CA SER A 86 -8.31 2.81 -20.55
C SER A 86 -6.83 2.84 -20.21
N LEU A 87 -6.49 2.86 -18.92
CA LEU A 87 -5.10 2.90 -18.45
C LEU A 87 -4.39 1.57 -18.72
N SER A 88 -5.05 0.44 -18.45
CA SER A 88 -4.51 -0.89 -18.72
C SER A 88 -4.23 -1.08 -20.20
N ARG A 89 -5.16 -0.67 -21.07
CA ARG A 89 -4.97 -0.74 -22.52
C ARG A 89 -3.76 0.09 -22.96
N LYS A 90 -3.69 1.36 -22.58
CA LYS A 90 -2.58 2.25 -22.93
C LYS A 90 -1.23 1.69 -22.46
N MET A 91 -1.21 1.11 -21.26
CA MET A 91 -0.03 0.51 -20.68
C MET A 91 0.42 -0.73 -21.48
N MET A 92 -0.50 -1.64 -21.78
CA MET A 92 -0.21 -2.89 -22.49
C MET A 92 0.07 -2.68 -23.99
N GLU A 93 -0.47 -1.63 -24.61
CA GLU A 93 -0.08 -1.24 -25.97
C GLU A 93 1.38 -0.79 -26.04
N SER A 94 1.93 -0.22 -24.98
CA SER A 94 3.36 0.11 -24.91
C SER A 94 4.26 -1.11 -24.68
N SER A 95 3.77 -2.11 -23.96
CA SER A 95 4.37 -3.44 -23.80
C SER A 95 3.34 -4.42 -23.22
N PRO A 96 3.03 -5.53 -23.89
CA PRO A 96 2.11 -6.55 -23.38
C PRO A 96 2.53 -7.13 -22.02
N HIS A 97 3.85 -7.11 -21.71
CA HIS A 97 4.39 -7.62 -20.45
C HIS A 97 3.97 -6.79 -19.23
N TYR A 98 3.44 -5.58 -19.42
CA TYR A 98 2.86 -4.80 -18.32
C TYR A 98 1.54 -5.38 -17.77
N ILE A 99 1.06 -6.49 -18.32
CA ILE A 99 -0.04 -7.27 -17.73
C ILE A 99 0.22 -7.62 -16.26
N VAL A 100 1.48 -7.76 -15.85
CA VAL A 100 1.88 -8.04 -14.45
C VAL A 100 1.50 -6.94 -13.46
N LEU A 101 1.14 -5.75 -13.94
CA LEU A 101 0.66 -4.64 -13.11
C LEU A 101 -0.85 -4.68 -12.88
N CYS A 102 -1.58 -5.53 -13.58
CA CYS A 102 -3.02 -5.75 -13.37
C CYS A 102 -3.27 -7.08 -12.62
N PRO A 103 -4.21 -7.10 -11.68
CA PRO A 103 -5.02 -5.97 -11.23
C PRO A 103 -4.23 -4.96 -10.39
N PHE A 104 -4.68 -3.71 -10.35
CA PHE A 104 -4.22 -2.71 -9.39
C PHE A 104 -4.84 -3.02 -8.03
N THR A 105 -4.11 -2.74 -6.96
CA THR A 105 -4.57 -3.09 -5.61
C THR A 105 -4.35 -1.94 -4.64
N ILE A 106 -5.34 -1.72 -3.75
CA ILE A 106 -5.21 -0.86 -2.58
C ILE A 106 -5.60 -1.66 -1.35
N SER A 107 -4.71 -1.72 -0.38
CA SER A 107 -4.94 -2.36 0.92
C SER A 107 -5.39 -1.35 1.95
N ILE A 108 -6.41 -1.71 2.74
CA ILE A 108 -6.99 -0.92 3.81
C ILE A 108 -6.92 -1.78 5.06
N TYR A 109 -6.35 -1.27 6.15
CA TYR A 109 -6.16 -2.08 7.34
C TYR A 109 -6.01 -1.26 8.63
N THR A 110 -6.34 -1.91 9.74
CA THR A 110 -6.10 -1.41 11.10
C THR A 110 -5.20 -2.38 11.86
N LEU A 111 -4.33 -1.83 12.71
CA LEU A 111 -3.37 -2.59 13.49
C LEU A 111 -3.85 -2.75 14.93
N PRO A 112 -3.65 -3.90 15.57
CA PRO A 112 -3.99 -4.11 16.97
C PRO A 112 -3.33 -3.04 17.87
N GLY A 113 -4.15 -2.35 18.68
CA GLY A 113 -3.70 -1.31 19.58
C GLY A 113 -3.39 0.04 18.95
N ASP A 114 -3.46 0.19 17.62
CA ASP A 114 -3.35 1.50 16.96
C ASP A 114 -4.72 2.16 16.81
N THR A 115 -5.07 3.04 17.73
CA THR A 115 -6.38 3.73 17.76
C THR A 115 -6.40 5.02 16.92
N ARG A 116 -5.31 5.36 16.24
CA ARG A 116 -5.21 6.64 15.50
C ARG A 116 -6.05 6.66 14.22
N GLY A 117 -6.39 5.49 13.68
CA GLY A 117 -7.19 5.39 12.47
C GLY A 117 -6.77 4.24 11.56
N THR A 118 -7.04 4.41 10.28
CA THR A 118 -6.91 3.36 9.27
C THR A 118 -5.74 3.63 8.34
N TRP A 119 -5.01 2.58 8.01
CA TRP A 119 -3.93 2.60 7.02
C TRP A 119 -4.48 2.31 5.62
N VAL A 120 -3.99 3.06 4.65
CA VAL A 120 -4.20 2.84 3.21
C VAL A 120 -2.84 2.67 2.57
N ALA A 121 -2.65 1.57 1.85
CA ALA A 121 -1.36 1.26 1.23
C ALA A 121 -1.53 0.61 -0.15
N PHE A 122 -0.53 0.81 -1.01
CA PHE A 122 -0.44 0.12 -2.29
C PHE A 122 1.02 -0.12 -2.70
N ARG A 123 1.25 -1.12 -3.53
CA ARG A 123 2.56 -1.36 -4.12
C ARG A 123 2.90 -0.23 -5.09
N LYS A 124 4.09 0.35 -4.95
CA LYS A 124 4.60 1.36 -5.87
C LYS A 124 4.98 0.68 -7.18
N PRO A 125 4.26 0.96 -8.27
CA PRO A 125 4.58 0.32 -9.54
C PRO A 125 5.97 0.71 -10.03
N GLN A 126 6.66 -0.21 -10.70
CA GLN A 126 8.00 0.01 -11.23
C GLN A 126 7.99 0.06 -12.77
N GLY A 127 8.98 0.74 -13.34
CA GLY A 127 9.14 0.84 -14.79
C GLY A 127 8.49 2.07 -15.42
N ARG A 128 8.59 2.15 -16.77
CA ARG A 128 8.16 3.35 -17.53
C ARG A 128 6.66 3.64 -17.43
N ALA A 129 5.82 2.61 -17.46
CA ALA A 129 4.36 2.73 -17.32
C ALA A 129 3.92 3.01 -15.87
N ALA A 130 4.81 2.79 -14.91
CA ALA A 130 4.54 2.87 -13.48
C ALA A 130 3.96 4.22 -13.04
N ARG A 131 4.46 5.34 -13.57
CA ARG A 131 4.01 6.68 -13.17
C ARG A 131 2.54 6.92 -13.43
N MET A 132 1.98 6.36 -14.51
CA MET A 132 0.55 6.51 -14.81
C MET A 132 -0.31 5.75 -13.79
N VAL A 133 0.11 4.53 -13.45
CA VAL A 133 -0.58 3.67 -12.47
C VAL A 133 -0.44 4.26 -11.07
N GLU A 134 0.75 4.70 -10.70
CA GLU A 134 1.00 5.33 -9.40
C GLU A 134 0.16 6.59 -9.20
N GLY A 135 0.00 7.42 -10.25
CA GLY A 135 -0.86 8.61 -10.22
C GLY A 135 -2.30 8.24 -9.83
N LEU A 136 -2.90 7.28 -10.54
CA LEU A 136 -4.25 6.80 -10.25
C LEU A 136 -4.38 6.26 -8.82
N LEU A 137 -3.43 5.44 -8.37
CA LEU A 137 -3.47 4.87 -7.02
C LEU A 137 -3.35 5.94 -5.93
N ARG A 138 -2.49 6.95 -6.14
CA ARG A 138 -2.36 8.08 -5.21
C ARG A 138 -3.62 8.93 -5.14
N GLU A 139 -4.25 9.22 -6.27
CA GLU A 139 -5.52 9.95 -6.34
C GLU A 139 -6.62 9.21 -5.58
N ILE A 140 -6.81 7.92 -5.85
CA ILE A 140 -7.81 7.11 -5.14
C ILE A 140 -7.50 7.06 -3.64
N ALA A 141 -6.25 6.79 -3.26
CA ALA A 141 -5.86 6.72 -1.85
C ALA A 141 -6.03 8.06 -1.12
N ALA A 142 -5.94 9.20 -1.81
CA ALA A 142 -6.14 10.52 -1.21
C ALA A 142 -7.60 10.77 -0.81
N GLU A 143 -8.57 10.13 -1.48
CA GLU A 143 -10.00 10.25 -1.18
C GLU A 143 -10.41 9.59 0.15
N ALA A 144 -9.56 8.74 0.71
CA ALA A 144 -9.75 8.16 2.05
C ALA A 144 -9.75 9.20 3.19
N GLY A 145 -9.36 10.44 2.90
CA GLY A 145 -9.33 11.54 3.87
C GLY A 145 -7.93 12.11 4.12
N PRO A 146 -7.81 13.10 5.01
CA PRO A 146 -6.53 13.73 5.32
C PRO A 146 -5.59 12.76 6.03
N GLU A 147 -4.32 12.83 5.65
CA GLU A 147 -3.26 12.01 6.26
C GLU A 147 -2.94 12.51 7.68
N ILE A 148 -2.86 11.58 8.63
CA ILE A 148 -2.35 11.86 9.97
C ILE A 148 -0.84 11.99 9.88
N ARG A 149 -0.30 13.18 10.18
CA ARG A 149 1.15 13.36 10.28
C ARG A 149 1.67 12.67 11.54
N SER A 150 2.64 11.77 11.39
CA SER A 150 3.43 11.29 12.53
C SER A 150 4.17 12.48 13.14
N LYS A 151 3.95 12.73 14.43
CA LYS A 151 4.79 13.66 15.19
C LYS A 151 6.16 13.05 15.43
#